data_c388ddc84213b60cfd37255aa6c07608
#
_entry.id   c388ddc84213b60cfd37255aa6c07608
#
_cell.length_a   1.000
_cell.length_b   1.000
_cell.length_c   1.000
_cell.angle_alpha   90.00
_cell.angle_beta   90.00
_cell.angle_gamma   90.00
#
_symmetry.space_group_name_H-M   'P 1'
#
loop_
_entity.id
_entity.type
_entity.pdbx_description
1 polymer ?
#
loop_
_entity_poly.entity_id
_entity_poly.type
_entity_poly.pdbx_seq_one_letter_code
_entity_poly.pdbx_strand_id
1 'polypeptide(L)'
;MRYRLPRPAIRAGVVYVTEDRKLEGFFEHISIADNIYTNYLGAGLQAHGVVSLKETKVLAEHWTKALQVKALDSSASVIEVSGGNQQKVVIAAALVKRPQLIIFDEPTRGVDVGAIADIHQFIRQLAGSGMGVVVISSYLPEILNL
;
A
#
# COMPACT_ATOMS: atom_id res chain seq x y z
N MET A 1 -22.94 4.92 -5.59
CA MET A 1 -22.16 6.14 -5.35
C MET A 1 -21.29 6.39 -6.57
N ARG A 2 -21.19 7.64 -7.11
CA ARG A 2 -20.41 7.92 -8.33
C ARG A 2 -19.48 9.10 -8.05
N TYR A 3 -18.17 8.81 -8.00
CA TYR A 3 -17.14 9.83 -7.88
C TYR A 3 -16.65 10.25 -9.27
N ARG A 4 -16.51 11.56 -9.51
CA ARG A 4 -15.95 12.09 -10.77
C ARG A 4 -14.43 12.31 -10.70
N LEU A 5 -13.87 12.37 -9.50
CA LEU A 5 -12.46 12.62 -9.22
C LEU A 5 -11.96 11.69 -8.12
N PRO A 6 -10.66 11.33 -8.07
CA PRO A 6 -10.10 10.47 -7.04
C PRO A 6 -10.23 11.04 -5.61
N ARG A 7 -10.01 12.35 -5.44
CA ARG A 7 -9.96 12.99 -4.12
C ARG A 7 -11.25 12.80 -3.28
N PRO A 8 -12.46 12.96 -3.81
CA PRO A 8 -13.69 12.62 -3.09
C PRO A 8 -13.80 11.15 -2.72
N ALA A 9 -13.33 10.22 -3.57
CA ALA A 9 -13.32 8.79 -3.25
C ALA A 9 -12.37 8.47 -2.10
N ILE A 10 -11.16 9.03 -2.11
CA ILE A 10 -10.18 8.89 -1.03
C ILE A 10 -10.75 9.40 0.29
N ARG A 11 -11.39 10.56 0.30
CA ARG A 11 -12.05 11.12 1.50
C ARG A 11 -13.20 10.26 2.00
N ALA A 12 -13.85 9.51 1.12
CA ALA A 12 -14.88 8.53 1.47
C ALA A 12 -14.31 7.16 1.88
N GLY A 13 -12.99 7.08 2.06
CA GLY A 13 -12.32 5.84 2.50
C GLY A 13 -12.14 4.80 1.40
N VAL A 14 -12.17 5.19 0.12
CA VAL A 14 -11.89 4.27 -1.00
C VAL A 14 -10.45 4.53 -1.47
N VAL A 15 -9.64 3.48 -1.53
CA VAL A 15 -8.27 3.54 -2.06
C VAL A 15 -8.05 2.51 -3.15
N TYR A 16 -7.11 2.78 -4.03
CA TYR A 16 -6.75 1.97 -5.17
C TYR A 16 -5.25 1.66 -5.10
N VAL A 17 -4.91 0.40 -5.27
CA VAL A 17 -3.55 -0.12 -5.43
C VAL A 17 -3.38 -0.47 -6.90
N THR A 18 -2.51 0.25 -7.56
CA THR A 18 -2.30 0.20 -9.02
C THR A 18 -1.59 -1.07 -9.48
N GLU A 19 -1.88 -1.50 -10.71
CA GLU A 19 -1.14 -2.59 -11.36
C GLU A 19 0.30 -2.19 -11.71
N ASP A 20 0.53 -0.91 -12.09
CA ASP A 20 1.87 -0.39 -12.39
C ASP A 20 2.46 0.37 -11.21
N ARG A 21 2.99 -0.40 -10.25
CA ARG A 21 3.60 0.18 -9.05
C ARG A 21 4.79 1.09 -9.35
N LYS A 22 5.52 0.85 -10.46
CA LYS A 22 6.73 1.62 -10.80
C LYS A 22 6.39 3.02 -11.31
N LEU A 23 5.33 3.16 -12.10
CA LEU A 23 4.91 4.45 -12.63
C LEU A 23 4.02 5.22 -11.65
N GLU A 24 3.17 4.54 -10.89
CA GLU A 24 2.08 5.18 -10.15
C GLU A 24 2.10 4.86 -8.64
N GLY A 25 2.81 3.82 -8.21
CA GLY A 25 2.68 3.28 -6.85
C GLY A 25 3.60 3.93 -5.83
N PHE A 26 4.80 4.34 -6.23
CA PHE A 26 5.79 4.92 -5.32
C PHE A 26 6.78 5.83 -6.04
N PHE A 27 7.50 6.63 -5.27
CA PHE A 27 8.62 7.43 -5.73
C PHE A 27 9.92 6.65 -5.53
N GLU A 28 10.62 6.30 -6.62
CA GLU A 28 11.74 5.35 -6.62
C GLU A 28 12.92 5.76 -5.72
N HIS A 29 13.23 7.07 -5.71
CA HIS A 29 14.45 7.61 -5.10
C HIS A 29 14.27 8.18 -3.69
N ILE A 30 13.08 8.12 -3.14
CA ILE A 30 12.86 8.49 -1.73
C ILE A 30 12.71 7.24 -0.86
N SER A 31 12.85 7.42 0.44
CA SER A 31 12.79 6.32 1.40
C SER A 31 11.43 5.63 1.44
N ILE A 32 11.41 4.39 1.94
CA ILE A 32 10.17 3.66 2.25
C ILE A 32 9.30 4.50 3.21
N ALA A 33 9.91 5.10 4.22
CA ALA A 33 9.22 5.94 5.18
C ALA A 33 8.55 7.14 4.53
N ASP A 34 9.27 7.83 3.64
CA ASP A 34 8.74 9.02 2.96
C ASP A 34 7.63 8.64 1.96
N ASN A 35 7.75 7.51 1.28
CA ASN A 35 6.68 7.00 0.41
C ASN A 35 5.37 6.75 1.17
N ILE A 36 5.44 6.13 2.34
CA ILE A 36 4.28 5.89 3.21
C ILE A 36 3.72 7.22 3.71
N TYR A 37 4.59 8.11 4.19
CA TYR A 37 4.18 9.38 4.79
C TYR A 37 3.59 10.37 3.78
N THR A 38 4.11 10.42 2.56
CA THR A 38 3.57 11.24 1.46
C THR A 38 2.10 10.91 1.19
N ASN A 39 1.74 9.65 1.23
CA ASN A 39 0.35 9.21 1.09
C ASN A 39 -0.53 9.61 2.30
N TYR A 40 0.03 9.61 3.52
CA TYR A 40 -0.63 10.11 4.72
C TYR A 40 -0.91 11.62 4.62
N LEU A 41 0.08 12.41 4.16
CA LEU A 41 -0.08 13.84 3.89
C LEU A 41 -1.14 14.11 2.82
N GLY A 42 -1.09 13.37 1.72
CA GLY A 42 -2.06 13.49 0.61
C GLY A 42 -3.51 13.20 1.02
N ALA A 43 -3.70 12.38 2.05
CA ALA A 43 -5.02 12.12 2.64
C ALA A 43 -5.49 13.23 3.61
N GLY A 44 -4.62 14.18 3.96
CA GLY A 44 -4.93 15.26 4.91
C GLY A 44 -5.08 14.78 6.36
N LEU A 45 -4.36 13.73 6.73
CA LEU A 45 -4.46 13.10 8.06
C LEU A 45 -3.53 13.72 9.11
N GLN A 46 -2.58 14.59 8.69
CA GLN A 46 -1.67 15.26 9.61
C GLN A 46 -2.40 16.28 10.49
N ALA A 47 -1.98 16.39 11.75
CA ALA A 47 -2.68 17.20 12.75
C ALA A 47 -2.62 18.72 12.50
N HIS A 48 -1.54 19.24 11.93
CA HIS A 48 -1.32 20.70 11.81
C HIS A 48 -0.72 21.17 10.48
N GLY A 49 -0.78 20.35 9.42
CA GLY A 49 -0.22 20.71 8.11
C GLY A 49 1.31 20.76 8.08
N VAL A 50 2.00 20.35 9.15
CA VAL A 50 3.45 20.35 9.27
C VAL A 50 3.98 18.91 9.17
N VAL A 51 5.04 18.71 8.39
CA VAL A 51 5.74 17.42 8.30
C VAL A 51 6.40 17.10 9.64
N SER A 52 6.09 15.94 10.20
CA SER A 52 6.67 15.45 11.45
C SER A 52 7.57 14.24 11.17
N LEU A 53 8.88 14.41 11.37
CA LEU A 53 9.85 13.31 11.22
C LEU A 53 9.57 12.16 12.20
N LYS A 54 9.09 12.48 13.40
CA LYS A 54 8.73 11.46 14.40
C LYS A 54 7.51 10.65 13.92
N GLU A 55 6.50 11.31 13.38
CA GLU A 55 5.29 10.67 12.86
C GLU A 55 5.61 9.81 11.63
N THR A 56 6.45 10.32 10.72
CA THR A 56 6.96 9.57 9.56
C THR A 56 7.59 8.26 9.99
N LYS A 57 8.48 8.29 10.97
CA LYS A 57 9.17 7.09 11.46
C LYS A 57 8.19 6.10 12.10
N VAL A 58 7.31 6.55 12.97
CA VAL A 58 6.32 5.69 13.65
C VAL A 58 5.38 5.01 12.66
N LEU A 59 4.87 5.74 11.66
CA LEU A 59 4.02 5.17 10.62
C LEU A 59 4.76 4.15 9.76
N ALA A 60 5.99 4.47 9.35
CA ALA A 60 6.81 3.56 8.57
C ALA A 60 7.12 2.27 9.33
N GLU A 61 7.56 2.36 10.58
CA GLU A 61 7.84 1.18 11.43
C GLU A 61 6.60 0.31 11.61
N HIS A 62 5.44 0.94 11.85
CA HIS A 62 4.18 0.21 11.99
C HIS A 62 3.85 -0.60 10.74
N TRP A 63 3.85 0.03 9.57
CA TRP A 63 3.40 -0.61 8.34
C TRP A 63 4.44 -1.56 7.75
N THR A 64 5.74 -1.26 7.84
CA THR A 64 6.80 -2.17 7.39
C THR A 64 6.81 -3.45 8.22
N LYS A 65 6.55 -3.34 9.53
CA LYS A 65 6.41 -4.50 10.42
C LYS A 65 5.13 -5.29 10.11
N ALA A 66 3.98 -4.63 9.98
CA ALA A 66 2.70 -5.29 9.71
C ALA A 66 2.71 -6.09 8.40
N LEU A 67 3.38 -5.58 7.36
CA LEU A 67 3.51 -6.19 6.04
C LEU A 67 4.76 -7.06 5.90
N GLN A 68 5.58 -7.16 6.94
CA GLN A 68 6.85 -7.91 6.91
C GLN A 68 7.73 -7.47 5.73
N VAL A 69 7.87 -6.15 5.52
CA VAL A 69 8.75 -5.60 4.49
C VAL A 69 10.19 -5.92 4.85
N LYS A 70 10.87 -6.68 3.99
CA LYS A 70 12.28 -7.05 4.18
C LYS A 70 13.16 -5.94 3.63
N ALA A 71 13.52 -4.99 4.47
CA ALA A 71 14.49 -3.94 4.21
C ALA A 71 15.45 -3.84 5.41
N LEU A 72 16.63 -3.23 5.21
CA LEU A 72 17.58 -2.96 6.30
C LEU A 72 16.93 -2.07 7.36
N ASP A 73 16.30 -1.00 6.91
CA ASP A 73 15.42 -0.14 7.71
C ASP A 73 14.48 0.65 6.77
N SER A 74 13.58 1.44 7.35
CA SER A 74 12.61 2.28 6.59
C SER A 74 13.24 3.47 5.88
N SER A 75 14.53 3.77 6.10
CA SER A 75 15.29 4.81 5.40
C SER A 75 15.83 4.33 4.05
N ALA A 76 15.82 3.02 3.79
CA ALA A 76 16.20 2.46 2.50
C ALA A 76 15.31 2.99 1.37
N SER A 77 15.89 3.21 0.20
CA SER A 77 15.13 3.59 -0.99
C SER A 77 14.26 2.42 -1.47
N VAL A 78 13.06 2.71 -1.98
CA VAL A 78 12.14 1.67 -2.46
C VAL A 78 12.73 0.88 -3.63
N ILE A 79 13.58 1.48 -4.45
CA ILE A 79 14.22 0.79 -5.57
C ILE A 79 15.22 -0.29 -5.13
N GLU A 80 15.75 -0.20 -3.90
CA GLU A 80 16.74 -1.13 -3.36
C GLU A 80 16.13 -2.44 -2.85
N VAL A 81 14.82 -2.52 -2.75
CA VAL A 81 14.13 -3.73 -2.27
C VAL A 81 13.53 -4.56 -3.40
N SER A 82 13.30 -5.85 -3.16
CA SER A 82 12.69 -6.76 -4.15
C SER A 82 11.30 -6.32 -4.58
N GLY A 83 10.85 -6.77 -5.76
CA GLY A 83 9.52 -6.46 -6.29
C GLY A 83 8.38 -6.77 -5.32
N GLY A 84 8.48 -7.86 -4.57
CA GLY A 84 7.50 -8.20 -3.52
C GLY A 84 7.50 -7.20 -2.36
N ASN A 85 8.68 -6.71 -1.94
CA ASN A 85 8.77 -5.67 -0.92
C ASN A 85 8.30 -4.30 -1.44
N GLN A 86 8.58 -3.96 -2.70
CA GLN A 86 8.03 -2.76 -3.35
C GLN A 86 6.49 -2.79 -3.32
N GLN A 87 5.88 -3.92 -3.67
CA GLN A 87 4.44 -4.09 -3.61
C GLN A 87 3.89 -3.91 -2.20
N LYS A 88 4.57 -4.47 -1.20
CA LYS A 88 4.21 -4.28 0.22
C LYS A 88 4.29 -2.80 0.64
N VAL A 89 5.25 -2.02 0.13
CA VAL A 89 5.33 -0.57 0.38
C VAL A 89 4.13 0.17 -0.23
N VAL A 90 3.74 -0.17 -1.47
CA VAL A 90 2.55 0.44 -2.11
C VAL A 90 1.28 0.13 -1.31
N ILE A 91 1.13 -1.10 -0.84
CA ILE A 91 0.00 -1.48 0.02
C ILE A 91 0.03 -0.70 1.34
N ALA A 92 1.20 -0.57 1.98
CA ALA A 92 1.36 0.24 3.20
C ALA A 92 0.94 1.69 2.98
N ALA A 93 1.38 2.29 1.88
CA ALA A 93 1.05 3.66 1.49
C ALA A 93 -0.46 3.86 1.21
N ALA A 94 -1.17 2.83 0.74
CA ALA A 94 -2.61 2.85 0.60
C ALA A 94 -3.33 2.74 1.96
N LEU A 95 -2.87 1.86 2.84
CA LEU A 95 -3.50 1.57 4.13
C LEU A 95 -3.32 2.68 5.17
N VAL A 96 -2.26 3.49 5.07
CA VAL A 96 -2.05 4.64 5.97
C VAL A 96 -3.21 5.64 5.91
N LYS A 97 -3.98 5.65 4.82
CA LYS A 97 -5.19 6.45 4.63
C LYS A 97 -6.40 5.93 5.42
N ARG A 98 -6.27 4.81 6.13
CA ARG A 98 -7.33 4.14 6.89
C ARG A 98 -8.60 3.91 6.06
N PRO A 99 -8.49 3.19 4.92
CA PRO A 99 -9.60 3.00 4.00
C PRO A 99 -10.70 2.11 4.61
N GLN A 100 -11.92 2.28 4.10
CA GLN A 100 -13.04 1.36 4.32
C GLN A 100 -13.16 0.34 3.18
N LEU A 101 -12.69 0.72 1.98
CA LEU A 101 -12.64 -0.10 0.78
C LEU A 101 -11.29 0.05 0.11
N ILE A 102 -10.65 -1.06 -0.19
CA ILE A 102 -9.42 -1.13 -0.97
C ILE A 102 -9.65 -1.93 -2.25
N ILE A 103 -9.17 -1.40 -3.37
CA ILE A 103 -9.20 -2.05 -4.68
C ILE A 103 -7.76 -2.40 -5.04
N PHE A 104 -7.47 -3.68 -5.19
CA PHE A 104 -6.20 -4.19 -5.67
C PHE A 104 -6.32 -4.50 -7.16
N ASP A 105 -5.49 -3.87 -7.98
CA ASP A 105 -5.39 -4.14 -9.39
C ASP A 105 -4.07 -4.86 -9.67
N GLU A 106 -4.16 -6.12 -10.13
CA GLU A 106 -3.03 -7.02 -10.38
C GLU A 106 -2.02 -7.07 -9.21
N PRO A 107 -2.44 -7.39 -7.97
CA PRO A 107 -1.63 -7.19 -6.76
C PRO A 107 -0.32 -7.98 -6.74
N THR A 108 -0.21 -9.06 -7.53
CA THR A 108 0.98 -9.90 -7.58
C THR A 108 1.76 -9.81 -8.89
N ARG A 109 1.36 -8.90 -9.79
CA ARG A 109 2.06 -8.71 -11.06
C ARG A 109 3.51 -8.30 -10.86
N GLY A 110 4.44 -9.08 -11.44
CA GLY A 110 5.89 -8.84 -11.33
C GLY A 110 6.44 -8.99 -9.90
N VAL A 111 5.74 -9.76 -9.08
CA VAL A 111 6.16 -10.14 -7.73
C VAL A 111 6.78 -11.54 -7.79
N ASP A 112 7.82 -11.77 -6.99
CA ASP A 112 8.43 -13.10 -6.86
C ASP A 112 7.48 -14.08 -6.16
N VAL A 113 7.60 -15.39 -6.51
CA VAL A 113 6.68 -16.44 -6.05
C VAL A 113 6.61 -16.52 -4.52
N GLY A 114 7.73 -16.27 -3.84
CA GLY A 114 7.80 -16.31 -2.37
C GLY A 114 6.98 -15.20 -1.71
N ALA A 115 6.86 -14.05 -2.34
CA ALA A 115 6.11 -12.92 -1.80
C ALA A 115 4.61 -12.94 -2.16
N ILE A 116 4.20 -13.70 -3.19
CA ILE A 116 2.79 -13.83 -3.59
C ILE A 116 1.94 -14.35 -2.43
N ALA A 117 2.38 -15.42 -1.78
CA ALA A 117 1.65 -16.03 -0.67
C ALA A 117 1.45 -15.06 0.51
N ASP A 118 2.47 -14.24 0.81
CA ASP A 118 2.41 -13.21 1.86
C ASP A 118 1.35 -12.16 1.52
N ILE A 119 1.34 -11.68 0.25
CA ILE A 119 0.38 -10.68 -0.22
C ILE A 119 -1.05 -11.24 -0.15
N HIS A 120 -1.29 -12.46 -0.63
CA HIS A 120 -2.60 -13.10 -0.56
C HIS A 120 -3.07 -13.28 0.89
N GLN A 121 -2.18 -13.74 1.78
CA GLN A 121 -2.50 -13.85 3.20
C GLN A 121 -2.90 -12.50 3.79
N PHE A 122 -2.17 -11.45 3.43
CA PHE A 122 -2.45 -10.11 3.90
C PHE A 122 -3.80 -9.57 3.39
N ILE A 123 -4.12 -9.79 2.10
CA ILE A 123 -5.41 -9.43 1.50
C ILE A 123 -6.56 -10.14 2.26
N ARG A 124 -6.42 -11.43 2.55
CA ARG A 124 -7.42 -12.19 3.35
C ARG A 124 -7.56 -11.65 4.78
N GLN A 125 -6.45 -11.23 5.42
CA GLN A 125 -6.50 -10.62 6.75
C GLN A 125 -7.25 -9.29 6.74
N LEU A 126 -7.06 -8.45 5.72
CA LEU A 126 -7.80 -7.19 5.56
C LEU A 126 -9.31 -7.45 5.42
N ALA A 127 -9.71 -8.38 4.56
CA ALA A 127 -11.11 -8.77 4.39
C ALA A 127 -11.70 -9.33 5.69
N GLY A 128 -10.96 -10.20 6.39
CA GLY A 128 -11.35 -10.77 7.68
C GLY A 128 -11.49 -9.74 8.81
N SER A 129 -10.81 -8.60 8.71
CA SER A 129 -10.95 -7.48 9.66
C SER A 129 -12.19 -6.60 9.42
N GLY A 130 -13.00 -6.91 8.41
CA GLY A 130 -14.20 -6.17 8.05
C GLY A 130 -13.98 -5.05 7.03
N MET A 131 -12.77 -4.94 6.45
CA MET A 131 -12.49 -4.02 5.36
C MET A 131 -13.13 -4.53 4.06
N GLY A 132 -13.75 -3.65 3.28
CA GLY A 132 -14.16 -3.96 1.91
C GLY A 132 -12.92 -4.18 1.04
N VAL A 133 -12.84 -5.33 0.36
CA VAL A 133 -11.72 -5.66 -0.53
C VAL A 133 -12.26 -6.06 -1.89
N VAL A 134 -11.72 -5.44 -2.94
CA VAL A 134 -11.93 -5.85 -4.33
C VAL A 134 -10.58 -6.22 -4.92
N VAL A 135 -10.49 -7.36 -5.56
CA VAL A 135 -9.29 -7.79 -6.29
C VAL A 135 -9.64 -7.95 -7.77
N ILE A 136 -8.83 -7.34 -8.61
CA ILE A 136 -8.87 -7.46 -10.06
C ILE A 136 -7.58 -8.18 -10.46
N SER A 137 -7.70 -9.29 -11.17
CA SER A 137 -6.54 -10.04 -11.67
C SER A 137 -6.87 -10.71 -13.00
N SER A 138 -5.91 -10.68 -13.91
CA SER A 138 -5.93 -11.44 -15.16
C SER A 138 -5.51 -12.90 -14.95
N TYR A 139 -4.95 -13.23 -13.79
CA TYR A 139 -4.49 -14.56 -13.43
C TYR A 139 -5.55 -15.32 -12.63
N LEU A 140 -6.36 -16.11 -13.31
CA LEU A 140 -7.48 -16.87 -12.69
C LEU A 140 -7.11 -17.63 -11.40
N PRO A 141 -5.95 -18.32 -11.31
CA PRO A 141 -5.56 -18.99 -10.06
C PRO A 141 -5.42 -18.04 -8.86
N GLU A 142 -5.09 -16.77 -9.06
CA GLU A 142 -5.06 -15.78 -7.98
C GLU A 142 -6.45 -15.56 -7.38
N ILE A 143 -7.46 -15.37 -8.24
CA ILE A 143 -8.84 -15.15 -7.81
C ILE A 143 -9.41 -16.37 -7.08
N LEU A 144 -9.05 -17.59 -7.53
CA LEU A 144 -9.52 -18.83 -6.91
C LEU A 144 -8.85 -19.14 -5.56
N ASN A 145 -7.70 -18.55 -5.28
CA ASN A 145 -6.93 -18.76 -4.04
C ASN A 145 -7.13 -17.65 -3.00
N LEU A 146 -7.89 -16.60 -3.29
CA LEU A 146 -8.23 -15.52 -2.38
C LEU A 146 -9.61 -15.69 -1.75
#